data_e989d72ecbae685c76e59ce4bcc935eb
#
_entry.id   e989d72ecbae685c76e59ce4bcc935eb
#
_cell.length_a   1.000
_cell.length_b   1.000
_cell.length_c   1.000
_cell.angle_alpha   90.00
_cell.angle_beta   90.00
_cell.angle_gamma   90.00
#
_symmetry.space_group_name_H-M   'P 1'
#
loop_
_entity.id
_entity.type
_entity.pdbx_description
1 polymer ?
#
loop_
_entity_poly.entity_id
_entity_poly.type
_entity_poly.pdbx_seq_one_letter_code
_entity_poly.pdbx_strand_id
1 'polypeptide(L)'
;MTDTTFNPSSFSNDPGFIPLEHTTYDEALESTMPAKIPPGRYEFQLTSLGYHEARNGRPGIRFEQSIINHPDQSGRGLRWDGWWDTGFLTTPLMAYGGRERWENINAEITNEQGLSRIKNGTSTVLNELIGSTATGIVEHAASYNSDSDELWPRLKKFIVQR
;
A
#
# COMPACT_ATOMS: atom_id res chain seq x y z
N MET A 1 -9.39 -44.85 13.86
CA MET A 1 -8.68 -43.92 13.02
C MET A 1 -9.20 -44.03 11.62
N THR A 2 -9.71 -42.97 11.13
CA THR A 2 -10.05 -42.94 9.77
C THR A 2 -8.80 -42.92 8.90
N ASP A 3 -8.76 -43.82 7.99
CA ASP A 3 -7.70 -43.78 7.02
C ASP A 3 -7.84 -42.55 6.18
N THR A 4 -7.00 -41.57 6.48
CA THR A 4 -6.93 -40.36 5.69
C THR A 4 -5.98 -40.54 4.54
N THR A 5 -6.26 -41.52 3.71
CA THR A 5 -5.43 -41.74 2.54
C THR A 5 -5.53 -40.51 1.63
N PHE A 6 -4.45 -39.78 1.57
CA PHE A 6 -4.36 -38.66 0.65
C PHE A 6 -4.36 -39.18 -0.78
N ASN A 7 -5.33 -38.72 -1.56
CA ASN A 7 -5.43 -39.10 -2.97
C ASN A 7 -5.11 -37.88 -3.85
N PRO A 8 -3.87 -37.76 -4.36
CA PRO A 8 -3.48 -36.64 -5.19
C PRO A 8 -4.34 -36.47 -6.45
N SER A 9 -4.90 -37.56 -6.97
CA SER A 9 -5.70 -37.46 -8.19
C SER A 9 -7.02 -36.72 -8.00
N SER A 10 -7.52 -36.62 -6.76
CA SER A 10 -8.73 -35.85 -6.45
C SER A 10 -8.51 -34.35 -6.61
N PHE A 11 -7.26 -33.89 -6.63
CA PHE A 11 -6.91 -32.48 -6.78
C PHE A 11 -6.40 -32.11 -8.15
N SER A 12 -6.27 -33.09 -9.05
CA SER A 12 -5.65 -32.87 -10.36
C SER A 12 -6.41 -31.89 -11.27
N ASN A 13 -7.68 -31.63 -10.99
CA ASN A 13 -8.50 -30.68 -11.72
C ASN A 13 -8.51 -29.28 -11.08
N ASP A 14 -7.87 -29.10 -9.93
CA ASP A 14 -7.74 -27.80 -9.30
C ASP A 14 -6.61 -27.03 -9.98
N PRO A 15 -6.90 -25.86 -10.60
CA PRO A 15 -5.87 -25.10 -11.31
C PRO A 15 -4.74 -24.58 -10.42
N GLY A 16 -4.91 -24.55 -9.11
CA GLY A 16 -3.86 -24.17 -8.17
C GLY A 16 -3.07 -25.31 -7.58
N PHE A 17 -3.40 -26.56 -7.94
CA PHE A 17 -2.79 -27.72 -7.32
C PHE A 17 -1.46 -28.09 -7.98
N ILE A 18 -0.41 -28.24 -7.16
CA ILE A 18 0.92 -28.69 -7.59
C ILE A 18 1.17 -30.07 -6.96
N PRO A 19 1.36 -31.13 -7.76
CA PRO A 19 1.61 -32.46 -7.24
C PRO A 19 2.90 -32.49 -6.40
N LEU A 20 2.82 -33.00 -5.17
CA LEU A 20 3.94 -33.00 -4.22
C LEU A 20 5.17 -33.77 -4.72
N GLU A 21 4.96 -34.86 -5.46
CA GLU A 21 6.06 -35.69 -5.97
C GLU A 21 6.94 -34.97 -7.01
N HIS A 22 6.46 -33.86 -7.58
CA HIS A 22 7.17 -33.10 -8.60
C HIS A 22 7.49 -31.68 -8.16
N THR A 23 7.24 -31.34 -6.88
CA THR A 23 7.38 -29.98 -6.38
C THR A 23 8.68 -29.82 -5.62
N THR A 24 9.53 -28.91 -6.05
CA THR A 24 10.71 -28.49 -5.29
C THR A 24 10.28 -27.61 -4.11
N TYR A 25 11.18 -27.44 -3.16
CA TYR A 25 10.90 -26.53 -2.02
C TYR A 25 10.62 -25.11 -2.50
N ASP A 26 11.39 -24.61 -3.46
CA ASP A 26 11.21 -23.25 -3.99
C ASP A 26 9.88 -23.10 -4.71
N GLU A 27 9.47 -24.08 -5.50
CA GLU A 27 8.16 -24.08 -6.16
C GLU A 27 7.02 -24.10 -5.14
N ALA A 28 7.15 -24.91 -4.11
CA ALA A 28 6.15 -24.96 -3.03
C ALA A 28 6.07 -23.63 -2.28
N LEU A 29 7.21 -22.99 -2.04
CA LEU A 29 7.28 -21.69 -1.39
C LEU A 29 6.59 -20.61 -2.24
N GLU A 30 6.83 -20.59 -3.54
CA GLU A 30 6.16 -19.67 -4.46
C GLU A 30 4.65 -19.85 -4.45
N SER A 31 4.17 -21.09 -4.39
CA SER A 31 2.74 -21.37 -4.40
C SER A 31 2.02 -20.88 -3.13
N THR A 32 2.76 -20.61 -2.04
CA THR A 32 2.19 -20.05 -0.80
C THR A 32 2.15 -18.53 -0.79
N MET A 33 2.87 -17.89 -1.71
CA MET A 33 2.90 -16.43 -1.79
C MET A 33 1.68 -15.92 -2.53
N PRO A 34 1.01 -14.88 -2.00
CA PRO A 34 -0.08 -14.26 -2.75
C PRO A 34 0.47 -13.63 -4.04
N ALA A 35 -0.32 -13.71 -5.09
CA ALA A 35 0.02 -13.06 -6.35
C ALA A 35 0.21 -11.55 -6.14
N LYS A 36 1.12 -10.94 -6.90
CA LYS A 36 1.35 -9.50 -6.84
C LYS A 36 0.09 -8.75 -7.31
N ILE A 37 -0.16 -7.59 -6.71
CA ILE A 37 -1.23 -6.71 -7.15
C ILE A 37 -0.96 -6.31 -8.61
N PRO A 38 -1.89 -6.58 -9.55
CA PRO A 38 -1.67 -6.21 -10.95
C PRO A 38 -1.55 -4.69 -11.14
N PRO A 39 -0.77 -4.24 -12.13
CA PRO A 39 -0.76 -2.83 -12.49
C PRO A 39 -2.15 -2.36 -12.89
N GLY A 40 -2.50 -1.14 -12.54
CA GLY A 40 -3.80 -0.59 -12.89
C GLY A 40 -4.25 0.53 -11.97
N ARG A 41 -5.48 0.94 -12.17
CA ARG A 41 -6.14 1.98 -11.40
C ARG A 41 -6.99 1.34 -10.32
N TYR A 42 -6.81 1.79 -9.09
CA TYR A 42 -7.53 1.25 -7.93
C TYR A 42 -8.09 2.36 -7.06
N GLU A 43 -9.16 2.04 -6.36
CA GLU A 43 -9.67 2.87 -5.28
C GLU A 43 -9.04 2.41 -3.97
N PHE A 44 -8.55 3.35 -3.18
CA PHE A 44 -7.90 3.09 -1.90
C PHE A 44 -8.63 3.77 -0.77
N GLN A 45 -8.58 3.15 0.40
CA GLN A 45 -8.98 3.77 1.66
C GLN A 45 -7.74 3.95 2.54
N LEU A 46 -7.55 5.14 3.06
CA LEU A 46 -6.46 5.42 3.98
C LEU A 46 -6.73 4.73 5.32
N THR A 47 -5.82 3.84 5.71
CA THR A 47 -5.96 3.07 6.96
C THR A 47 -5.05 3.59 8.07
N SER A 48 -3.94 4.22 7.72
CA SER A 48 -3.00 4.78 8.68
C SER A 48 -2.17 5.87 8.04
N LEU A 49 -1.80 6.86 8.83
CA LEU A 49 -0.78 7.82 8.46
C LEU A 49 -0.02 8.26 9.70
N GLY A 50 1.25 8.57 9.54
CA GLY A 50 2.07 9.00 10.67
C GLY A 50 3.40 9.57 10.22
N TYR A 51 4.03 10.32 11.13
CA TYR A 51 5.34 10.89 10.90
C TYR A 51 6.38 9.78 10.69
N HIS A 52 7.25 9.98 9.71
CA HIS A 52 8.29 9.02 9.37
C HIS A 52 9.56 9.75 8.92
N GLU A 53 10.71 9.28 9.38
CA GLU A 53 11.99 9.79 8.92
C GLU A 53 12.72 8.72 8.11
N ALA A 54 13.32 9.13 6.99
CA ALA A 54 14.24 8.29 6.26
C ALA A 54 15.53 8.07 7.05
N ARG A 55 16.33 7.09 6.65
CA ARG A 55 17.63 6.81 7.31
C ARG A 55 18.56 8.01 7.35
N ASN A 56 18.47 8.89 6.36
CA ASN A 56 19.26 10.12 6.30
C ASN A 56 18.66 11.28 7.11
N GLY A 57 17.61 11.03 7.89
CA GLY A 57 16.93 12.05 8.68
C GLY A 57 15.88 12.88 7.93
N ARG A 58 15.63 12.57 6.65
CA ARG A 58 14.65 13.30 5.84
C ARG A 58 13.24 13.08 6.41
N PRO A 59 12.50 14.14 6.76
CA PRO A 59 11.17 14.02 7.33
C PRO A 59 10.12 13.76 6.27
N GLY A 60 9.09 13.01 6.65
CA GLY A 60 7.96 12.73 5.79
C GLY A 60 6.76 12.21 6.57
N ILE A 61 5.73 11.87 5.84
CA ILE A 61 4.54 11.19 6.36
C ILE A 61 4.40 9.88 5.60
N ARG A 62 4.24 8.80 6.34
CA ARG A 62 3.97 7.49 5.78
C ARG A 62 2.48 7.25 5.74
N PHE A 63 1.98 6.96 4.56
CA PHE A 63 0.58 6.63 4.31
C PHE A 63 0.46 5.13 4.07
N GLU A 64 -0.45 4.48 4.77
CA GLU A 64 -0.82 3.09 4.50
C GLU A 64 -2.26 3.07 4.04
N GLN A 65 -2.52 2.42 2.93
CA GLN A 65 -3.84 2.34 2.34
C GLN A 65 -4.12 0.95 1.81
N SER A 66 -5.39 0.61 1.80
CA SER A 66 -5.88 -0.67 1.30
C SER A 66 -6.78 -0.46 0.10
N ILE A 67 -6.70 -1.36 -0.86
CA ILE A 67 -7.60 -1.39 -2.01
C ILE A 67 -9.01 -1.72 -1.52
N ILE A 68 -9.99 -0.98 -2.02
CA ILE A 68 -11.41 -1.21 -1.76
C ILE A 68 -12.17 -1.35 -3.07
N ASN A 69 -13.37 -1.92 -2.98
CA ASN A 69 -14.31 -2.03 -4.10
C ASN A 69 -13.73 -2.75 -5.34
N HIS A 70 -12.88 -3.73 -5.11
CA HIS A 70 -12.32 -4.55 -6.19
C HIS A 70 -12.65 -6.03 -5.92
N PRO A 71 -13.12 -6.77 -6.92
CA PRO A 71 -13.54 -8.17 -6.71
C PRO A 71 -12.41 -9.09 -6.25
N ASP A 72 -11.18 -8.84 -6.69
CA ASP A 72 -10.05 -9.73 -6.44
C ASP A 72 -8.98 -9.14 -5.54
N GLN A 73 -8.86 -7.80 -5.47
CA GLN A 73 -7.74 -7.14 -4.82
C GLN A 73 -8.11 -6.39 -3.54
N SER A 74 -9.39 -6.33 -3.17
CA SER A 74 -9.82 -5.63 -1.95
C SER A 74 -9.12 -6.16 -0.71
N GLY A 75 -8.73 -5.26 0.19
CA GLY A 75 -8.02 -5.58 1.43
C GLY A 75 -6.51 -5.60 1.30
N ARG A 76 -5.97 -5.57 0.10
CA ARG A 76 -4.52 -5.55 -0.12
C ARG A 76 -3.98 -4.13 0.04
N GLY A 77 -2.87 -4.03 0.76
CA GLY A 77 -2.30 -2.74 1.14
C GLY A 77 -1.08 -2.35 0.34
N LEU A 78 -0.91 -1.06 0.17
CA LEU A 78 0.30 -0.46 -0.37
C LEU A 78 0.66 0.75 0.48
N ARG A 79 1.95 1.03 0.58
CA ARG A 79 2.49 2.13 1.35
C ARG A 79 2.95 3.25 0.42
N TRP A 80 2.84 4.49 0.91
CA TRP A 80 3.35 5.67 0.24
C TRP A 80 4.09 6.53 1.24
N ASP A 81 5.33 6.89 0.94
CA ASP A 81 6.10 7.81 1.77
C ASP A 81 6.12 9.19 1.12
N GLY A 82 5.49 10.14 1.77
CA GLY A 82 5.44 11.53 1.34
C GLY A 82 6.52 12.36 2.01
N TRP A 83 7.57 12.71 1.28
CA TRP A 83 8.67 13.50 1.81
C TRP A 83 8.30 14.98 1.89
N TRP A 84 8.71 15.64 2.99
CA TRP A 84 8.16 16.93 3.39
C TRP A 84 8.28 18.02 2.32
N ASP A 85 9.37 18.14 1.66
CA ASP A 85 9.62 19.23 0.70
C ASP A 85 9.31 18.84 -0.75
N THR A 86 8.38 17.92 -0.96
CA THR A 86 8.10 17.40 -2.30
C THR A 86 6.61 17.29 -2.57
N GLY A 87 6.25 17.17 -3.85
CA GLY A 87 4.90 16.85 -4.28
C GLY A 87 4.44 15.47 -3.80
N PHE A 88 5.36 14.61 -3.38
CA PHE A 88 5.02 13.32 -2.81
C PHE A 88 4.26 13.43 -1.48
N LEU A 89 4.41 14.55 -0.75
CA LEU A 89 3.61 14.80 0.45
C LEU A 89 2.26 15.41 0.10
N THR A 90 2.26 16.45 -0.73
CA THR A 90 1.03 17.22 -1.02
C THR A 90 0.02 16.41 -1.82
N THR A 91 0.47 15.58 -2.76
CA THR A 91 -0.43 14.83 -3.63
C THR A 91 -1.36 13.89 -2.87
N PRO A 92 -0.88 13.00 -1.97
CA PRO A 92 -1.79 12.15 -1.20
C PRO A 92 -2.69 12.95 -0.25
N LEU A 93 -2.18 14.02 0.35
CA LEU A 93 -2.99 14.87 1.23
C LEU A 93 -4.14 15.53 0.46
N MET A 94 -3.90 15.98 -0.75
CA MET A 94 -4.94 16.54 -1.62
C MET A 94 -5.92 15.45 -2.08
N ALA A 95 -5.41 14.27 -2.40
CA ALA A 95 -6.24 13.16 -2.87
C ALA A 95 -7.22 12.68 -1.80
N TYR A 96 -6.75 12.49 -0.57
CA TYR A 96 -7.59 12.02 0.54
C TYR A 96 -8.43 13.15 1.16
N GLY A 97 -7.88 14.34 1.27
CA GLY A 97 -8.56 15.47 1.92
C GLY A 97 -9.56 16.18 1.01
N GLY A 98 -9.25 16.23 -0.26
CA GLY A 98 -10.03 16.99 -1.22
C GLY A 98 -9.86 18.51 -1.04
N ARG A 99 -10.53 19.26 -1.89
CA ARG A 99 -10.47 20.72 -1.88
C ARG A 99 -11.00 21.31 -0.58
N GLU A 100 -12.01 20.69 0.00
CA GLU A 100 -12.69 21.21 1.20
C GLU A 100 -11.77 21.22 2.44
N ARG A 101 -10.87 20.26 2.54
CA ARG A 101 -9.97 20.14 3.70
C ARG A 101 -8.59 20.75 3.45
N TRP A 102 -8.30 21.16 2.23
CA TRP A 102 -6.95 21.54 1.85
C TRP A 102 -6.40 22.73 2.65
N GLU A 103 -7.19 23.76 2.91
CA GLU A 103 -6.72 24.92 3.67
C GLU A 103 -6.25 24.52 5.07
N ASN A 104 -7.03 23.68 5.76
CA ASN A 104 -6.67 23.20 7.09
C ASN A 104 -5.43 22.31 7.06
N ILE A 105 -5.35 21.44 6.07
CA ILE A 105 -4.18 20.55 5.89
C ILE A 105 -2.94 21.39 5.63
N ASN A 106 -3.03 22.34 4.70
CA ASN A 106 -1.90 23.20 4.35
C ASN A 106 -1.42 24.02 5.54
N ALA A 107 -2.34 24.56 6.33
CA ALA A 107 -1.98 25.29 7.55
C ALA A 107 -1.26 24.37 8.54
N GLU A 108 -1.70 23.13 8.70
CA GLU A 108 -1.10 22.17 9.64
C GLU A 108 0.33 21.76 9.24
N ILE A 109 0.55 21.52 7.95
CA ILE A 109 1.87 21.06 7.48
C ILE A 109 2.88 22.20 7.29
N THR A 110 2.46 23.46 7.35
CA THR A 110 3.32 24.62 7.10
C THR A 110 3.67 25.43 8.33
N ASN A 111 3.18 25.05 9.53
CA ASN A 111 3.55 25.77 10.76
C ASN A 111 4.23 24.82 11.77
N GLU A 112 5.00 25.40 12.67
CA GLU A 112 5.80 24.65 13.65
C GLU A 112 4.94 23.87 14.64
N GLN A 113 3.82 24.42 15.07
CA GLN A 113 2.91 23.74 15.99
C GLN A 113 2.25 22.54 15.32
N GLY A 114 1.85 22.69 14.05
CA GLY A 114 1.31 21.61 13.25
C GLY A 114 2.31 20.50 13.07
N LEU A 115 3.56 20.82 12.74
CA LEU A 115 4.62 19.84 12.61
C LEU A 115 4.84 19.07 13.92
N SER A 116 4.83 19.76 15.05
CA SER A 116 4.97 19.13 16.37
C SER A 116 3.83 18.15 16.65
N ARG A 117 2.59 18.53 16.33
CA ARG A 117 1.44 17.63 16.49
C ARG A 117 1.56 16.40 15.58
N ILE A 118 2.01 16.58 14.36
CA ILE A 118 2.21 15.49 13.41
C ILE A 118 3.27 14.52 13.93
N LYS A 119 4.40 15.03 14.42
CA LYS A 119 5.47 14.21 15.00
C LYS A 119 4.99 13.41 16.22
N ASN A 120 4.10 13.97 17.01
CA ASN A 120 3.57 13.34 18.22
C ASN A 120 2.33 12.49 17.97
N GLY A 121 1.83 12.44 16.74
CA GLY A 121 0.63 11.69 16.40
C GLY A 121 -0.67 12.33 16.92
N THR A 122 -0.64 13.62 17.27
CA THR A 122 -1.78 14.33 17.85
C THR A 122 -2.46 15.30 16.89
N SER A 123 -2.08 15.29 15.62
CA SER A 123 -2.71 16.15 14.61
C SER A 123 -4.12 15.64 14.28
N THR A 124 -5.14 16.33 14.78
CA THR A 124 -6.53 15.99 14.46
C THR A 124 -6.83 16.23 12.99
N VAL A 125 -6.24 17.24 12.39
CA VAL A 125 -6.41 17.56 10.96
C VAL A 125 -6.01 16.37 10.07
N LEU A 126 -4.82 15.78 10.33
CA LEU A 126 -4.36 14.64 9.56
C LEU A 126 -5.05 13.35 9.97
N ASN A 127 -5.29 13.14 11.26
CA ASN A 127 -5.94 11.91 11.74
C ASN A 127 -7.38 11.77 11.22
N GLU A 128 -8.06 12.87 10.94
CA GLU A 128 -9.39 12.85 10.34
C GLU A 128 -9.40 12.35 8.89
N LEU A 129 -8.25 12.30 8.23
CA LEU A 129 -8.14 11.74 6.88
C LEU A 129 -8.24 10.21 6.87
N ILE A 130 -7.98 9.55 8.00
CA ILE A 130 -8.08 8.09 8.10
C ILE A 130 -9.53 7.68 7.80
N GLY A 131 -9.69 6.73 6.90
CA GLY A 131 -11.00 6.31 6.39
C GLY A 131 -11.42 6.98 5.10
N SER A 132 -10.75 8.07 4.71
CA SER A 132 -10.99 8.73 3.43
C SER A 132 -10.53 7.87 2.26
N THR A 133 -11.11 8.10 1.10
CA THR A 133 -10.82 7.34 -0.11
C THR A 133 -10.15 8.21 -1.17
N ALA A 134 -9.35 7.57 -2.00
CA ALA A 134 -8.69 8.22 -3.14
C ALA A 134 -8.45 7.18 -4.23
N THR A 135 -8.24 7.66 -5.44
CA THR A 135 -7.86 6.81 -6.57
C THR A 135 -6.36 6.90 -6.78
N GLY A 136 -5.71 5.76 -7.00
CA GLY A 136 -4.29 5.69 -7.28
C GLY A 136 -3.97 4.75 -8.42
N ILE A 137 -2.80 4.92 -8.99
CA ILE A 137 -2.26 4.08 -10.05
C ILE A 137 -1.17 3.19 -9.47
N VAL A 138 -1.29 1.89 -9.69
CA VAL A 138 -0.28 0.91 -9.32
C VAL A 138 0.54 0.56 -10.55
N GLU A 139 1.85 0.52 -10.38
CA GLU A 139 2.78 0.01 -11.39
C GLU A 139 3.67 -1.06 -10.78
N HIS A 140 4.34 -1.83 -11.62
CA HIS A 140 5.39 -2.72 -11.16
C HIS A 140 6.75 -2.07 -11.45
N ALA A 141 7.56 -1.96 -10.43
CA ALA A 141 8.86 -1.31 -10.52
C ALA A 141 9.91 -2.06 -9.70
N ALA A 142 11.16 -1.87 -10.05
CA ALA A 142 12.28 -2.44 -9.31
C ALA A 142 12.37 -1.83 -7.91
N SER A 143 12.73 -2.66 -6.94
CA SER A 143 12.99 -2.16 -5.59
C SER A 143 14.26 -1.31 -5.56
N TYR A 144 14.23 -0.22 -4.81
CA TYR A 144 15.32 0.76 -4.73
C TYR A 144 16.66 0.18 -4.30
N ASN A 145 16.65 -0.85 -3.44
CA ASN A 145 17.85 -1.41 -2.83
C ASN A 145 18.05 -2.89 -3.20
N SER A 146 17.43 -3.34 -4.28
CA SER A 146 17.52 -4.73 -4.70
C SER A 146 18.41 -4.86 -5.93
N ASP A 147 19.34 -5.79 -5.90
CA ASP A 147 20.12 -6.21 -7.07
C ASP A 147 19.31 -7.13 -7.98
N SER A 148 18.07 -7.43 -7.61
CA SER A 148 17.15 -8.27 -8.38
C SER A 148 16.45 -7.47 -9.46
N ASP A 149 16.30 -8.06 -10.64
CA ASP A 149 15.49 -7.51 -11.72
C ASP A 149 13.98 -7.71 -11.47
N GLU A 150 13.59 -8.29 -10.33
CA GLU A 150 12.20 -8.52 -10.01
C GLU A 150 11.44 -7.22 -9.79
N LEU A 151 10.29 -7.12 -10.43
CA LEU A 151 9.42 -5.96 -10.31
C LEU A 151 8.37 -6.21 -9.23
N TRP A 152 8.10 -5.17 -8.44
CA TRP A 152 7.13 -5.22 -7.35
C TRP A 152 6.05 -4.16 -7.53
N PRO A 153 4.81 -4.44 -7.09
CA PRO A 153 3.76 -3.43 -7.14
C PRO A 153 4.07 -2.26 -6.22
N ARG A 154 3.87 -1.06 -6.73
CA ARG A 154 3.96 0.18 -5.93
C ARG A 154 2.97 1.19 -6.43
N LEU A 155 2.56 2.11 -5.56
CA LEU A 155 1.80 3.27 -5.97
C LEU A 155 2.69 4.18 -6.80
N LYS A 156 2.29 4.44 -8.04
CA LYS A 156 2.96 5.36 -8.93
C LYS A 156 2.55 6.80 -8.65
N LYS A 157 1.26 7.01 -8.47
CA LYS A 157 0.69 8.34 -8.21
C LYS A 157 -0.74 8.21 -7.68
N PHE A 158 -1.20 9.27 -7.03
CA PHE A 158 -2.60 9.48 -6.72
C PHE A 158 -3.24 10.39 -7.76
N ILE A 159 -4.52 10.16 -8.03
CA ILE A 159 -5.33 11.03 -8.88
C ILE A 159 -5.92 12.11 -7.98
N VAL A 160 -5.61 13.35 -8.27
CA VAL A 160 -6.16 14.49 -7.55
C VAL A 160 -7.26 15.11 -8.41
N GLN A 161 -8.43 15.29 -7.82
CA GLN A 161 -9.55 15.96 -8.50
C GLN A 161 -9.27 17.45 -8.56
N ARG A 162 -9.44 18.00 -9.75
CA ARG A 162 -9.26 19.43 -10.01
C ARG A 162 -10.54 20.21 -9.76
#